data_f57cda333407b8e0d1209f95cf0c9190
#
_entry.id   f57cda333407b8e0d1209f95cf0c9190
#
_cell.length_a   1.000
_cell.length_b   1.000
_cell.length_c   1.000
_cell.angle_alpha   90.00
_cell.angle_beta   90.00
_cell.angle_gamma   90.00
#
_symmetry.space_group_name_H-M   'P 1'
#
loop_
_entity.id
_entity.type
_entity.pdbx_description
1 polymer ?
#
loop_
_entity_poly.entity_id
_entity_poly.type
_entity_poly.pdbx_seq_one_letter_code
_entity_poly.pdbx_strand_id
1 'polypeptide(L)'
;MTEDFPHALAYLNRFKDKLDERNMPGRTTENWFAFGRSQSLRRFLAGEHLVWPVLSTSSNYVYDNDMVVFTGGGNGPFYGIEKKATSQESIFYIQAILNHWLMELLVKSRASTFRGDYYSHGKQFIATLPIYKIDFENPTEVAKHQQIVEMVQNIMQLKEQLASAPNAARRTVLEHSITAIN
;
A
#
# COMPACT_ATOMS: atom_id res chain seq x y z
N MET A 1 -21.99 -16.48 -9.51
CA MET A 1 -21.44 -15.94 -10.79
C MET A 1 -22.41 -16.12 -11.96
N THR A 2 -23.09 -17.24 -12.09
CA THR A 2 -24.10 -17.48 -13.16
C THR A 2 -25.27 -16.51 -13.09
N GLU A 3 -25.71 -16.15 -11.89
CA GLU A 3 -26.85 -15.26 -11.66
C GLU A 3 -26.43 -13.79 -11.63
N ASP A 4 -25.23 -13.50 -11.07
CA ASP A 4 -24.77 -12.12 -10.87
C ASP A 4 -24.12 -11.52 -12.12
N PHE A 5 -23.42 -12.36 -12.94
CA PHE A 5 -22.60 -11.90 -14.07
C PHE A 5 -22.76 -12.77 -15.31
N PRO A 6 -23.96 -12.88 -15.90
CA PRO A 6 -24.23 -13.79 -17.02
C PRO A 6 -23.41 -13.48 -18.27
N HIS A 7 -23.19 -12.22 -18.59
CA HIS A 7 -22.38 -11.81 -19.75
C HIS A 7 -20.91 -12.15 -19.60
N ALA A 8 -20.36 -11.99 -18.40
CA ALA A 8 -18.98 -12.37 -18.11
C ALA A 8 -18.79 -13.88 -18.22
N LEU A 9 -19.74 -14.67 -17.71
CA LEU A 9 -19.70 -16.12 -17.83
C LEU A 9 -19.84 -16.56 -19.30
N ALA A 10 -20.73 -15.97 -20.07
CA ALA A 10 -20.86 -16.26 -21.51
C ALA A 10 -19.57 -15.96 -22.27
N TYR A 11 -18.89 -14.87 -21.94
CA TYR A 11 -17.58 -14.54 -22.52
C TYR A 11 -16.52 -15.59 -22.15
N LEU A 12 -16.41 -15.95 -20.87
CA LEU A 12 -15.41 -16.91 -20.39
C LEU A 12 -15.63 -18.31 -20.95
N ASN A 13 -16.89 -18.72 -21.17
CA ASN A 13 -17.24 -20.01 -21.78
C ASN A 13 -16.60 -20.20 -23.17
N ARG A 14 -16.34 -19.13 -23.92
CA ARG A 14 -15.66 -19.20 -25.23
C ARG A 14 -14.22 -19.68 -25.11
N PHE A 15 -13.64 -19.62 -23.92
CA PHE A 15 -12.26 -20.00 -23.62
C PHE A 15 -12.17 -21.13 -22.60
N LYS A 16 -13.29 -21.84 -22.36
CA LYS A 16 -13.37 -22.83 -21.29
C LYS A 16 -12.27 -23.88 -21.40
N ASP A 17 -12.06 -24.45 -22.57
CA ASP A 17 -11.04 -25.51 -22.77
C ASP A 17 -9.65 -25.02 -22.39
N LYS A 18 -9.26 -23.82 -22.83
CA LYS A 18 -7.98 -23.20 -22.48
C LYS A 18 -7.87 -22.87 -21.00
N LEU A 19 -8.97 -22.47 -20.37
CA LEU A 19 -9.01 -22.18 -18.95
C LEU A 19 -8.97 -23.48 -18.13
N ASP A 20 -9.48 -24.55 -18.68
CA ASP A 20 -9.46 -25.89 -18.10
C ASP A 20 -8.07 -26.54 -18.12
N GLU A 21 -7.20 -26.20 -19.05
CA GLU A 21 -5.82 -26.69 -19.13
C GLU A 21 -4.89 -26.04 -18.09
N ARG A 22 -5.30 -24.95 -17.44
CA ARG A 22 -4.46 -24.23 -16.47
C ARG A 22 -4.18 -25.08 -15.23
N ASN A 23 -2.93 -25.11 -14.80
CA ASN A 23 -2.56 -25.69 -13.51
C ASN A 23 -2.93 -24.71 -12.38
N MET A 24 -4.09 -24.91 -11.76
CA MET A 24 -4.65 -24.06 -10.73
C MET A 24 -4.90 -24.86 -9.45
N PRO A 25 -4.24 -24.50 -8.32
CA PRO A 25 -4.49 -25.17 -7.04
C PRO A 25 -5.97 -25.05 -6.61
N GLY A 26 -6.56 -26.17 -6.16
CA GLY A 26 -7.96 -26.18 -5.69
C GLY A 26 -8.99 -26.05 -6.82
N ARG A 27 -8.60 -26.35 -8.06
CA ARG A 27 -9.52 -26.32 -9.20
C ARG A 27 -10.59 -27.40 -9.08
N THR A 28 -11.82 -27.02 -9.42
CA THR A 28 -12.99 -27.90 -9.55
C THR A 28 -13.72 -27.60 -10.87
N THR A 29 -14.65 -28.44 -11.25
CA THR A 29 -15.54 -28.22 -12.40
C THR A 29 -16.42 -26.98 -12.24
N GLU A 30 -16.62 -26.53 -11.00
CA GLU A 30 -17.47 -25.37 -10.68
C GLU A 30 -16.70 -24.03 -10.68
N ASN A 31 -15.36 -24.07 -10.47
CA ASN A 31 -14.53 -22.88 -10.38
C ASN A 31 -13.52 -22.72 -11.53
N TRP A 32 -13.73 -23.40 -12.66
CA TRP A 32 -12.86 -23.39 -13.83
C TRP A 32 -12.52 -21.97 -14.36
N PHE A 33 -13.43 -21.02 -14.16
CA PHE A 33 -13.28 -19.61 -14.55
C PHE A 33 -12.54 -18.77 -13.51
N ALA A 34 -12.27 -19.31 -12.33
CA ALA A 34 -11.68 -18.54 -11.24
C ALA A 34 -10.28 -18.06 -11.57
N PHE A 35 -9.89 -16.97 -10.94
CA PHE A 35 -8.53 -16.43 -11.04
C PHE A 35 -7.53 -17.43 -10.46
N GLY A 36 -6.48 -17.75 -11.21
CA GLY A 36 -5.57 -18.85 -10.91
C GLY A 36 -4.81 -18.72 -9.58
N ARG A 37 -4.57 -17.49 -9.15
CA ARG A 37 -3.95 -17.19 -7.84
C ARG A 37 -4.60 -15.94 -7.29
N SER A 38 -5.21 -16.03 -6.11
CA SER A 38 -5.91 -14.90 -5.49
C SER A 38 -4.99 -13.72 -5.14
N GLN A 39 -3.68 -13.98 -4.96
CA GLN A 39 -2.64 -12.98 -4.67
C GLN A 39 -3.10 -11.88 -3.70
N SER A 40 -3.85 -12.30 -2.67
CA SER A 40 -4.39 -11.40 -1.64
C SER A 40 -5.42 -10.37 -2.11
N LEU A 41 -6.07 -10.54 -3.27
CA LEU A 41 -7.07 -9.62 -3.81
C LEU A 41 -8.20 -9.26 -2.82
N ARG A 42 -8.53 -10.17 -1.90
CA ARG A 42 -9.57 -9.94 -0.89
C ARG A 42 -9.05 -9.37 0.43
N ARG A 43 -7.74 -9.29 0.60
CA ARG A 43 -7.12 -8.96 1.89
C ARG A 43 -7.29 -7.49 2.24
N PHE A 44 -7.24 -6.62 1.24
CA PHE A 44 -7.25 -5.17 1.42
C PHE A 44 -8.61 -4.54 1.07
N LEU A 45 -9.71 -5.31 1.15
CA LEU A 45 -11.06 -4.81 0.90
C LEU A 45 -11.72 -4.17 2.13
N ALA A 46 -11.06 -4.20 3.28
CA ALA A 46 -11.55 -3.60 4.52
C ALA A 46 -10.36 -3.25 5.44
N GLY A 47 -10.56 -2.31 6.34
CA GLY A 47 -9.56 -1.91 7.32
C GLY A 47 -8.57 -0.85 6.81
N GLU A 48 -7.75 -0.36 7.75
CA GLU A 48 -6.72 0.63 7.46
C GLU A 48 -5.46 -0.04 6.90
N HIS A 49 -4.99 0.40 5.75
CA HIS A 49 -3.79 -0.17 5.15
C HIS A 49 -2.95 0.86 4.38
N LEU A 50 -1.67 0.54 4.25
CA LEU A 50 -0.72 1.26 3.40
C LEU A 50 -0.39 0.42 2.18
N VAL A 51 -0.21 1.07 1.05
CA VAL A 51 0.21 0.46 -0.22
C VAL A 51 1.52 1.09 -0.68
N TRP A 52 2.43 0.30 -1.25
CA TRP A 52 3.68 0.80 -1.82
C TRP A 52 4.12 0.00 -3.04
N PRO A 53 4.85 0.62 -4.00
CA PRO A 53 5.42 -0.08 -5.14
C PRO A 53 6.59 -0.97 -4.71
N VAL A 54 6.66 -2.18 -5.27
CA VAL A 54 7.75 -3.14 -4.97
C VAL A 54 9.09 -2.65 -5.50
N LEU A 55 9.09 -1.92 -6.62
CA LEU A 55 10.28 -1.29 -7.19
C LEU A 55 10.08 0.23 -7.17
N SER A 56 10.97 0.94 -6.49
CA SER A 56 10.93 2.39 -6.37
C SER A 56 12.33 2.96 -6.20
N THR A 57 12.50 4.24 -6.53
CA THR A 57 13.72 5.01 -6.27
C THR A 57 13.77 5.59 -4.86
N SER A 58 12.61 5.63 -4.18
CA SER A 58 12.45 6.16 -2.82
C SER A 58 11.28 5.51 -2.11
N SER A 59 11.22 5.67 -0.79
CA SER A 59 10.06 5.29 0.04
C SER A 59 8.80 5.98 -0.46
N ASN A 60 7.73 5.22 -0.60
CA ASN A 60 6.43 5.72 -1.05
C ASN A 60 5.31 4.86 -0.49
N TYR A 61 5.13 4.92 0.83
CA TYR A 61 4.05 4.22 1.54
C TYR A 61 2.85 5.15 1.62
N VAL A 62 1.78 4.79 0.92
CA VAL A 62 0.58 5.61 0.77
C VAL A 62 -0.57 4.97 1.53
N TYR A 63 -1.30 5.77 2.30
CA TYR A 63 -2.57 5.35 2.89
C TYR A 63 -3.61 5.19 1.76
N ASP A 64 -4.21 4.02 1.66
CA ASP A 64 -5.25 3.75 0.67
C ASP A 64 -6.63 4.08 1.26
N ASN A 65 -7.14 5.24 0.90
CA ASN A 65 -8.46 5.72 1.29
C ASN A 65 -9.57 5.22 0.34
N ASP A 66 -9.20 4.80 -0.85
CA ASP A 66 -10.12 4.45 -1.93
C ASP A 66 -10.37 2.94 -2.04
N MET A 67 -9.77 2.16 -1.14
CA MET A 67 -9.87 0.69 -1.14
C MET A 67 -9.50 0.07 -2.49
N VAL A 68 -8.38 0.52 -3.05
CA VAL A 68 -7.90 0.08 -4.37
C VAL A 68 -7.57 -1.40 -4.35
N VAL A 69 -8.17 -2.15 -5.25
CA VAL A 69 -7.87 -3.57 -5.44
C VAL A 69 -6.61 -3.73 -6.27
N PHE A 70 -5.58 -4.35 -5.70
CA PHE A 70 -4.33 -4.65 -6.40
C PHE A 70 -3.88 -6.08 -6.17
N THR A 71 -3.06 -6.60 -7.07
CA THR A 71 -2.42 -7.91 -6.90
C THR A 71 -1.21 -7.75 -5.99
N GLY A 72 -1.34 -8.18 -4.75
CA GLY A 72 -0.24 -8.18 -3.79
C GLY A 72 0.46 -9.53 -3.75
N GLY A 73 1.78 -9.50 -3.54
CA GLY A 73 2.60 -10.70 -3.36
C GLY A 73 3.20 -11.28 -4.65
N GLY A 74 4.23 -12.08 -4.49
CA GLY A 74 4.97 -12.67 -5.61
C GLY A 74 5.60 -11.60 -6.51
N ASN A 75 5.19 -11.59 -7.76
CA ASN A 75 5.65 -10.64 -8.78
C ASN A 75 4.67 -9.46 -8.99
N GLY A 76 3.78 -9.21 -8.04
CA GLY A 76 2.85 -8.07 -8.11
C GLY A 76 3.59 -6.74 -8.04
N PRO A 77 3.08 -5.68 -8.70
CA PRO A 77 3.74 -4.37 -8.72
C PRO A 77 3.65 -3.63 -7.38
N PHE A 78 2.70 -4.01 -6.52
CA PHE A 78 2.46 -3.38 -5.23
C PHE A 78 2.37 -4.40 -4.10
N TYR A 79 2.74 -3.94 -2.90
CA TYR A 79 2.47 -4.62 -1.65
C TYR A 79 1.61 -3.75 -0.74
N GLY A 80 1.01 -4.36 0.28
CA GLY A 80 0.23 -3.67 1.29
C GLY A 80 0.55 -4.14 2.71
N ILE A 81 0.44 -3.24 3.67
CA ILE A 81 0.44 -3.50 5.10
C ILE A 81 -0.94 -3.17 5.64
N GLU A 82 -1.60 -4.13 6.24
CA GLU A 82 -2.85 -3.97 6.96
C GLU A 82 -2.57 -3.77 8.45
N LYS A 83 -3.19 -2.75 9.05
CA LYS A 83 -3.14 -2.53 10.48
C LYS A 83 -3.92 -3.61 11.22
N LYS A 84 -3.30 -4.25 12.19
CA LYS A 84 -4.00 -5.20 13.04
C LYS A 84 -4.98 -4.47 13.95
N ALA A 85 -6.16 -5.04 14.16
CA ALA A 85 -7.15 -4.49 15.08
C ALA A 85 -6.64 -4.36 16.55
N THR A 86 -5.62 -5.13 16.91
CA THR A 86 -4.97 -5.08 18.22
C THR A 86 -3.87 -4.02 18.35
N SER A 87 -3.46 -3.36 17.26
CA SER A 87 -2.48 -2.28 17.29
C SER A 87 -3.12 -1.00 17.77
N GLN A 88 -2.54 -0.36 18.77
CA GLN A 88 -2.99 0.95 19.27
C GLN A 88 -2.39 2.08 18.45
N GLU A 89 -1.21 1.86 17.85
CA GLU A 89 -0.56 2.83 16.98
C GLU A 89 -1.43 3.15 15.76
N SER A 90 -1.50 4.43 15.41
CA SER A 90 -2.18 4.88 14.20
C SER A 90 -1.46 4.39 12.95
N ILE A 91 -2.21 4.09 11.89
CA ILE A 91 -1.64 3.78 10.57
C ILE A 91 -0.83 4.97 10.02
N PHE A 92 -1.20 6.20 10.34
CA PHE A 92 -0.48 7.41 9.95
C PHE A 92 0.87 7.55 10.67
N TYR A 93 0.95 7.12 11.93
CA TYR A 93 2.22 7.02 12.64
C TYR A 93 3.17 6.02 11.94
N ILE A 94 2.67 4.85 11.58
CA ILE A 94 3.41 3.82 10.85
C ILE A 94 3.84 4.37 9.48
N GLN A 95 2.96 5.07 8.78
CA GLN A 95 3.24 5.71 7.50
C GLN A 95 4.38 6.73 7.60
N ALA A 96 4.37 7.59 8.63
CA ALA A 96 5.44 8.56 8.86
C ALA A 96 6.80 7.89 9.02
N ILE A 97 6.88 6.88 9.89
CA ILE A 97 8.12 6.14 10.14
C ILE A 97 8.62 5.48 8.86
N LEU A 98 7.76 4.77 8.13
CA LEU A 98 8.17 4.06 6.93
C LEU A 98 8.61 5.00 5.79
N ASN A 99 8.05 6.21 5.70
CA ASN A 99 8.45 7.21 4.73
C ASN A 99 9.67 8.05 5.17
N HIS A 100 10.17 7.86 6.39
CA HIS A 100 11.34 8.59 6.86
C HIS A 100 12.61 8.15 6.10
N TRP A 101 13.46 9.10 5.73
CA TRP A 101 14.68 8.85 4.94
C TRP A 101 15.61 7.77 5.52
N LEU A 102 15.64 7.63 6.85
CA LEU A 102 16.44 6.61 7.53
C LEU A 102 15.94 5.19 7.21
N MET A 103 14.63 4.99 7.12
CA MET A 103 14.05 3.70 6.74
C MET A 103 14.39 3.36 5.28
N GLU A 104 14.33 4.35 4.40
CA GLU A 104 14.79 4.18 3.02
C GLU A 104 16.27 3.80 2.93
N LEU A 105 17.12 4.43 3.72
CA LEU A 105 18.53 4.09 3.81
C LEU A 105 18.73 2.62 4.27
N LEU A 106 17.96 2.18 5.27
CA LEU A 106 17.99 0.79 5.74
C LEU A 106 17.51 -0.21 4.67
N VAL A 107 16.51 0.14 3.90
CA VAL A 107 16.07 -0.67 2.76
C VAL A 107 17.16 -0.75 1.71
N LYS A 108 17.70 0.39 1.26
CA LYS A 108 18.75 0.47 0.23
C LYS A 108 20.04 -0.27 0.62
N SER A 109 20.38 -0.28 1.91
CA SER A 109 21.57 -1.00 2.39
C SER A 109 21.45 -2.54 2.26
N ARG A 110 20.26 -3.09 2.08
CA ARG A 110 19.98 -4.53 2.07
C ARG A 110 19.36 -5.01 0.77
N ALA A 111 18.68 -4.12 0.05
CA ALA A 111 17.93 -4.44 -1.14
C ALA A 111 18.83 -4.57 -2.37
N SER A 112 18.40 -5.41 -3.32
CA SER A 112 19.01 -5.46 -4.64
C SER A 112 18.68 -4.20 -5.43
N THR A 113 19.69 -3.65 -6.11
CA THR A 113 19.54 -2.54 -7.05
C THR A 113 19.11 -3.04 -8.42
N PHE A 114 18.30 -2.25 -9.10
CA PHE A 114 17.87 -2.47 -10.47
C PHE A 114 18.31 -1.29 -11.34
N ARG A 115 18.18 -1.44 -12.65
CA ARG A 115 18.52 -0.39 -13.60
C ARG A 115 17.76 0.91 -13.28
N GLY A 116 18.45 2.07 -13.33
CA GLY A 116 17.85 3.38 -13.12
C GLY A 116 17.62 3.73 -11.66
N ASP A 117 18.50 3.30 -10.77
CA ASP A 117 18.47 3.58 -9.32
C ASP A 117 17.21 3.09 -8.60
N TYR A 118 16.51 2.12 -9.17
CA TYR A 118 15.42 1.44 -8.50
C TYR A 118 15.95 0.40 -7.51
N TYR A 119 15.28 0.31 -6.37
CA TYR A 119 15.54 -0.68 -5.32
C TYR A 119 14.31 -1.54 -5.08
N SER A 120 14.55 -2.77 -4.64
CA SER A 120 13.46 -3.65 -4.22
C SER A 120 12.97 -3.26 -2.84
N HIS A 121 11.71 -2.86 -2.76
CA HIS A 121 10.97 -2.68 -1.50
C HIS A 121 10.14 -3.93 -1.18
N GLY A 122 10.72 -5.11 -1.44
CA GLY A 122 10.07 -6.38 -1.18
C GLY A 122 9.81 -6.63 0.30
N LYS A 123 8.81 -7.46 0.60
CA LYS A 123 8.38 -7.78 1.97
C LYS A 123 9.53 -8.18 2.90
N GLN A 124 10.52 -8.93 2.40
CA GLN A 124 11.68 -9.39 3.17
C GLN A 124 12.52 -8.24 3.74
N PHE A 125 12.56 -7.10 3.08
CA PHE A 125 13.29 -5.91 3.55
C PHE A 125 12.44 -5.06 4.48
N ILE A 126 11.16 -4.85 4.11
CA ILE A 126 10.24 -4.01 4.87
C ILE A 126 9.87 -4.64 6.22
N ALA A 127 9.69 -5.96 6.27
CA ALA A 127 9.33 -6.67 7.51
C ALA A 127 10.40 -6.59 8.61
N THR A 128 11.62 -6.17 8.27
CA THR A 128 12.74 -6.04 9.21
C THR A 128 13.02 -4.61 9.65
N LEU A 129 12.25 -3.65 9.18
CA LEU A 129 12.40 -2.25 9.57
C LEU A 129 11.99 -2.04 11.02
N PRO A 130 12.78 -1.31 11.81
CA PRO A 130 12.45 -1.02 13.20
C PRO A 130 11.33 0.02 13.27
N ILE A 131 10.21 -0.35 13.87
CA ILE A 131 9.13 0.58 14.20
C ILE A 131 9.11 0.69 15.73
N TYR A 132 9.28 1.91 16.24
CA TYR A 132 9.20 2.16 17.66
C TYR A 132 7.77 1.93 18.15
N LYS A 133 7.64 1.06 19.16
CA LYS A 133 6.36 0.79 19.79
C LYS A 133 6.09 1.83 20.86
N ILE A 134 4.95 2.52 20.74
CA ILE A 134 4.54 3.56 21.68
C ILE A 134 4.11 2.92 23.01
N ASP A 135 4.61 3.47 24.11
CA ASP A 135 4.06 3.20 25.43
C ASP A 135 2.84 4.11 25.65
N PHE A 136 1.65 3.55 25.48
CA PHE A 136 0.39 4.29 25.65
C PHE A 136 0.05 4.63 27.11
N GLU A 137 0.81 4.14 28.06
CA GLU A 137 0.72 4.56 29.46
C GLU A 137 1.60 5.79 29.76
N ASN A 138 2.53 6.12 28.86
CA ASN A 138 3.39 7.28 28.96
C ASN A 138 2.78 8.50 28.23
N PRO A 139 2.29 9.54 28.96
CA PRO A 139 1.64 10.69 28.33
C PRO A 139 2.54 11.43 27.33
N THR A 140 3.85 11.43 27.55
CA THR A 140 4.80 12.11 26.65
C THR A 140 4.93 11.38 25.31
N GLU A 141 4.91 10.04 25.33
CA GLU A 141 4.97 9.26 24.09
C GLU A 141 3.64 9.36 23.33
N VAL A 142 2.53 9.31 24.06
CA VAL A 142 1.19 9.52 23.47
C VAL A 142 1.10 10.88 22.79
N ALA A 143 1.58 11.94 23.43
CA ALA A 143 1.57 13.28 22.83
C ALA A 143 2.42 13.35 21.56
N LYS A 144 3.61 12.75 21.55
CA LYS A 144 4.47 12.67 20.34
C LYS A 144 3.83 11.86 19.21
N HIS A 145 3.24 10.71 19.56
CA HIS A 145 2.52 9.90 18.60
C HIS A 145 1.39 10.71 17.94
N GLN A 146 0.58 11.39 18.76
CA GLN A 146 -0.53 12.22 18.26
C GLN A 146 -0.02 13.37 17.37
N GLN A 147 1.05 14.04 17.75
CA GLN A 147 1.65 15.09 16.95
C GLN A 147 2.09 14.58 15.56
N ILE A 148 2.73 13.41 15.50
CA ILE A 148 3.14 12.79 14.22
C ILE A 148 1.91 12.46 13.35
N VAL A 149 0.85 11.91 13.95
CA VAL A 149 -0.39 11.61 13.26
C VAL A 149 -1.00 12.85 12.63
N GLU A 150 -1.10 13.95 13.40
CA GLU A 150 -1.63 15.23 12.93
C GLU A 150 -0.81 15.83 11.79
N MET A 151 0.52 15.74 11.87
CA MET A 151 1.42 16.20 10.80
C MET A 151 1.17 15.42 9.51
N VAL A 152 1.06 14.11 9.56
CA VAL A 152 0.79 13.27 8.38
C VAL A 152 -0.58 13.61 7.77
N GLN A 153 -1.62 13.72 8.59
CA GLN A 153 -2.95 14.08 8.12
C GLN A 153 -2.97 15.46 7.46
N ASN A 154 -2.25 16.42 8.03
CA ASN A 154 -2.11 17.76 7.44
C ASN A 154 -1.38 17.71 6.08
N ILE A 155 -0.28 16.96 5.97
CA ILE A 155 0.40 16.75 4.69
C ILE A 155 -0.53 16.13 3.65
N MET A 156 -1.34 15.14 4.03
CA MET A 156 -2.30 14.51 3.11
C MET A 156 -3.31 15.53 2.60
N GLN A 157 -3.92 16.34 3.47
CA GLN A 157 -4.84 17.40 3.08
C GLN A 157 -4.20 18.45 2.17
N LEU A 158 -2.96 18.86 2.47
CA LEU A 158 -2.22 19.79 1.61
C LEU A 158 -1.93 19.20 0.23
N LYS A 159 -1.61 17.90 0.15
CA LYS A 159 -1.42 17.21 -1.13
C LYS A 159 -2.71 17.11 -1.96
N GLU A 160 -3.85 16.86 -1.34
CA GLU A 160 -5.16 16.91 -2.02
C GLU A 160 -5.45 18.29 -2.57
N GLN A 161 -5.22 19.36 -1.77
CA GLN A 161 -5.36 20.73 -2.23
C GLN A 161 -4.36 21.04 -3.37
N LEU A 162 -3.15 20.53 -3.31
CA LEU A 162 -2.15 20.72 -4.34
C LEU A 162 -2.57 20.07 -5.67
N ALA A 163 -3.17 18.89 -5.61
CA ALA A 163 -3.69 18.20 -6.79
C ALA A 163 -4.80 18.99 -7.50
N SER A 164 -5.62 19.72 -6.74
CA SER A 164 -6.72 20.55 -7.23
C SER A 164 -6.38 22.05 -7.35
N ALA A 165 -5.11 22.43 -7.16
CA ALA A 165 -4.70 23.84 -7.12
C ALA A 165 -4.94 24.54 -8.48
N PRO A 166 -5.65 25.69 -8.50
CA PRO A 166 -6.12 26.31 -9.75
C PRO A 166 -5.02 27.03 -10.55
N ASN A 167 -3.89 27.36 -9.92
CA ASN A 167 -2.80 28.11 -10.58
C ASN A 167 -1.44 27.82 -9.92
N ALA A 168 -0.36 28.26 -10.61
CA ALA A 168 1.01 28.03 -10.17
C ALA A 168 1.35 28.69 -8.81
N ALA A 169 0.84 29.88 -8.55
CA ALA A 169 1.10 30.61 -7.29
C ALA A 169 0.55 29.81 -6.09
N ARG A 170 -0.69 29.29 -6.20
CA ARG A 170 -1.27 28.45 -5.14
C ARG A 170 -0.49 27.15 -4.96
N ARG A 171 -0.03 26.52 -6.06
CA ARG A 171 0.82 25.32 -6.01
C ARG A 171 2.10 25.58 -5.22
N THR A 172 2.83 26.64 -5.53
CA THR A 172 4.08 27.01 -4.83
C THR A 172 3.86 27.19 -3.33
N VAL A 173 2.78 27.87 -2.93
CA VAL A 173 2.47 28.06 -1.50
C VAL A 173 2.22 26.72 -0.80
N LEU A 174 1.47 25.83 -1.43
CA LEU A 174 1.16 24.49 -0.87
C LEU A 174 2.41 23.62 -0.79
N GLU A 175 3.27 23.65 -1.81
CA GLU A 175 4.55 22.92 -1.83
C GLU A 175 5.46 23.40 -0.69
N HIS A 176 5.58 24.71 -0.47
CA HIS A 176 6.33 25.26 0.67
C HIS A 176 5.74 24.82 2.01
N SER A 177 4.40 24.82 2.14
CA SER A 177 3.72 24.39 3.37
C SER A 177 4.00 22.91 3.67
N ILE A 178 3.98 22.04 2.64
CA ILE A 178 4.31 20.62 2.77
C ILE A 178 5.77 20.44 3.19
N THR A 179 6.67 21.18 2.56
CA THR A 179 8.12 21.11 2.86
C THR A 179 8.44 21.56 4.29
N ALA A 180 7.69 22.52 4.82
CA ALA A 180 7.90 23.03 6.19
C ALA A 180 7.43 22.05 7.29
N ILE A 181 6.62 21.05 6.95
CA ILE A 181 6.13 20.02 7.90
C ILE A 181 7.05 18.78 7.85
N ASN A 182 7.64 18.48 6.69
CA ASN A 182 8.55 17.34 6.52
C ASN A 182 9.92 17.61 7.15
#